data_3434c95c0a9b6403d68ac4d10e11bc22
#
_entry.id   3434c95c0a9b6403d68ac4d10e11bc22
#
_cell.length_a   1.000
_cell.length_b   1.000
_cell.length_c   1.000
_cell.angle_alpha   90.00
_cell.angle_beta   90.00
_cell.angle_gamma   90.00
#
_symmetry.space_group_name_H-M   'P 1'
#
loop_
_entity.id
_entity.type
_entity.pdbx_description
1 polymer ?
#
loop_
_entity_poly.entity_id
_entity_poly.type
_entity_poly.pdbx_seq_one_letter_code
_entity_poly.pdbx_strand_id
1 'polypeptide(L)'
;ALISGITGQDGSYLAEFLLQKGYEVHGILRRSSSFNTGRIEPLYFDEWVRDMKQKRTINLHYGDMTDSSSLIRIIQQVQPDEIYNLAAQSHVKVSFDVPEYTAEADAIGTLRMLEAVRILGLETKTRIYQASTSELFGKVQEVPQKETTPFYPRSPYGVAKQYGFWITKNYRESYGMFAVNGILFNHESERRGETFVTRKISLAAARIAQGE
;
A
#
# COMPACT_ATOMS: atom_id res chain seq x y z
N ALA A 1 -13.07 -0.62 6.25
CA ALA A 1 -12.00 -0.33 5.27
C ALA A 1 -11.06 -1.52 5.12
N LEU A 2 -10.54 -1.74 3.92
CA LEU A 2 -9.52 -2.76 3.62
C LEU A 2 -8.21 -2.09 3.19
N ILE A 3 -7.09 -2.44 3.85
CA ILE A 3 -5.77 -1.86 3.58
C ILE A 3 -4.83 -2.96 3.10
N SER A 4 -4.34 -2.89 1.88
CA SER A 4 -3.18 -3.67 1.45
C SER A 4 -1.89 -2.97 1.88
N GLY A 5 -0.84 -3.72 2.23
CA GLY A 5 0.40 -3.12 2.76
C GLY A 5 0.25 -2.52 4.16
N ILE A 6 -0.67 -3.04 4.97
CA ILE A 6 -0.97 -2.56 6.34
C ILE A 6 0.26 -2.59 7.27
N THR A 7 1.23 -3.47 7.03
CA THR A 7 2.48 -3.58 7.80
C THR A 7 3.54 -2.55 7.42
N GLY A 8 3.30 -1.76 6.36
CA GLY A 8 4.17 -0.67 5.94
C GLY A 8 4.06 0.57 6.83
N GLN A 9 4.90 1.58 6.56
CA GLN A 9 4.85 2.87 7.24
C GLN A 9 3.43 3.47 7.16
N ASP A 10 2.97 3.76 5.94
CA ASP A 10 1.70 4.45 5.71
C ASP A 10 0.50 3.60 6.12
N GLY A 11 0.54 2.29 5.83
CA GLY A 11 -0.52 1.36 6.20
C GLY A 11 -0.76 1.30 7.71
N SER A 12 0.31 1.32 8.51
CA SER A 12 0.21 1.27 9.96
C SER A 12 -0.38 2.56 10.56
N TYR A 13 0.00 3.73 10.03
CA TYR A 13 -0.59 5.01 10.45
C TYR A 13 -2.06 5.13 10.02
N LEU A 14 -2.36 4.72 8.79
CA LEU A 14 -3.72 4.76 8.27
C LEU A 14 -4.64 3.83 9.08
N ALA A 15 -4.18 2.63 9.42
CA ALA A 15 -4.93 1.70 10.24
C ALA A 15 -5.28 2.30 11.61
N GLU A 16 -4.29 2.90 12.28
CA GLU A 16 -4.48 3.59 13.56
C GLU A 16 -5.49 4.74 13.45
N PHE A 17 -5.33 5.59 12.43
CA PHE A 17 -6.22 6.71 12.18
C PHE A 17 -7.66 6.30 11.89
N LEU A 18 -7.87 5.27 11.08
CA LEU A 18 -9.21 4.76 10.77
C LEU A 18 -9.87 4.11 11.98
N LEU A 19 -9.13 3.38 12.82
CA LEU A 19 -9.63 2.85 14.09
C LEU A 19 -10.12 3.98 15.01
N GLN A 20 -9.35 5.07 15.12
CA GLN A 20 -9.74 6.25 15.92
C GLN A 20 -11.03 6.89 15.39
N LYS A 21 -11.24 6.87 14.07
CA LYS A 21 -12.46 7.35 13.42
C LYS A 21 -13.66 6.38 13.52
N GLY A 22 -13.45 5.21 14.07
CA GLY A 22 -14.52 4.24 14.27
C GLY A 22 -14.76 3.27 13.13
N TYR A 23 -13.83 3.17 12.20
CA TYR A 23 -13.89 2.16 11.14
C TYR A 23 -13.66 0.75 11.68
N GLU A 24 -14.28 -0.23 11.06
CA GLU A 24 -13.81 -1.60 11.06
C GLU A 24 -12.66 -1.71 10.05
N VAL A 25 -11.46 -2.05 10.54
CA VAL A 25 -10.24 -2.06 9.72
C VAL A 25 -9.80 -3.49 9.45
N HIS A 26 -9.68 -3.81 8.18
CA HIS A 26 -9.13 -5.07 7.67
C HIS A 26 -7.80 -4.81 6.97
N GLY A 27 -6.83 -5.68 7.18
CA GLY A 27 -5.51 -5.58 6.56
C GLY A 27 -5.13 -6.83 5.77
N ILE A 28 -4.55 -6.65 4.60
CA ILE A 28 -3.93 -7.74 3.84
C ILE A 28 -2.47 -7.87 4.28
N LEU A 29 -2.14 -9.05 4.80
CA LEU A 29 -0.82 -9.43 5.28
C LEU A 29 -0.23 -10.48 4.35
N ARG A 30 0.92 -10.20 3.74
CA ARG A 30 1.68 -11.20 3.00
C ARG A 30 2.37 -12.15 3.97
N ARG A 31 2.24 -13.45 3.72
CA ARG A 31 2.97 -14.44 4.49
C ARG A 31 4.47 -14.30 4.28
N SER A 32 5.21 -14.17 5.36
CA SER A 32 6.66 -14.09 5.38
C SER A 32 7.22 -15.03 6.46
N SER A 33 8.43 -15.56 6.25
CA SER A 33 9.14 -16.33 7.26
C SER A 33 9.76 -15.44 8.36
N SER A 34 9.89 -14.14 8.11
CA SER A 34 10.32 -13.15 9.10
C SER A 34 9.12 -12.34 9.59
N PHE A 35 9.15 -11.96 10.87
CA PHE A 35 8.14 -11.08 11.44
C PHE A 35 8.22 -9.69 10.81
N ASN A 36 7.12 -9.22 10.24
CA ASN A 36 7.00 -7.88 9.65
C ASN A 36 5.84 -7.07 10.25
N THR A 37 5.30 -7.53 11.37
CA THR A 37 4.11 -6.98 12.03
C THR A 37 4.41 -5.91 13.08
N GLY A 38 5.69 -5.66 13.42
CA GLY A 38 6.08 -4.78 14.53
C GLY A 38 5.42 -3.39 14.52
N ARG A 39 5.10 -2.83 13.32
CA ARG A 39 4.43 -1.53 13.20
C ARG A 39 2.95 -1.57 13.58
N ILE A 40 2.33 -2.73 13.50
CA ILE A 40 0.89 -2.93 13.76
C ILE A 40 0.63 -3.72 15.04
N GLU A 41 1.65 -4.26 15.71
CA GLU A 41 1.50 -4.98 16.98
C GLU A 41 0.69 -4.21 18.03
N PRO A 42 0.85 -2.89 18.21
CA PRO A 42 0.02 -2.15 19.16
C PRO A 42 -1.46 -2.10 18.80
N LEU A 43 -1.81 -2.39 17.54
CA LEU A 43 -3.18 -2.37 17.00
C LEU A 43 -3.80 -3.76 16.89
N TYR A 44 -2.97 -4.81 17.00
CA TYR A 44 -3.37 -6.20 16.91
C TYR A 44 -3.26 -6.83 18.29
N PHE A 45 -4.40 -7.21 18.85
CA PHE A 45 -4.46 -7.98 20.09
C PHE A 45 -4.97 -9.39 19.76
N ASP A 46 -4.36 -10.39 20.39
CA ASP A 46 -4.82 -11.77 20.35
C ASP A 46 -6.28 -11.85 20.79
N GLU A 47 -7.06 -12.78 20.22
CA GLU A 47 -8.49 -12.97 20.54
C GLU A 47 -8.76 -13.08 22.04
N TRP A 48 -7.82 -13.67 22.81
CA TRP A 48 -7.89 -13.77 24.27
C TRP A 48 -7.87 -12.41 25.01
N VAL A 49 -7.30 -11.39 24.41
CA VAL A 49 -7.22 -10.04 24.97
C VAL A 49 -8.36 -9.15 24.46
N ARG A 50 -8.99 -9.55 23.35
CA ARG A 50 -10.08 -8.81 22.68
C ARG A 50 -11.30 -8.65 23.60
N ASP A 51 -11.66 -9.69 24.38
CA ASP A 51 -12.82 -9.69 25.28
C ASP A 51 -12.65 -8.76 26.51
N MET A 52 -11.41 -8.44 26.89
CA MET A 52 -11.17 -7.72 28.14
C MET A 52 -11.24 -6.18 28.04
N LYS A 53 -11.18 -5.55 26.84
CA LYS A 53 -10.99 -4.09 26.77
C LYS A 53 -11.84 -3.30 25.77
N GLN A 54 -12.83 -3.86 25.10
CA GLN A 54 -13.64 -3.15 24.10
C GLN A 54 -12.79 -2.30 23.08
N LYS A 55 -11.50 -2.60 22.94
CA LYS A 55 -10.63 -1.89 22.02
C LYS A 55 -10.87 -2.40 20.60
N ARG A 56 -11.17 -1.50 19.69
CA ARG A 56 -11.25 -1.80 18.27
C ARG A 56 -9.87 -2.29 17.82
N THR A 57 -9.84 -3.46 17.22
CA THR A 57 -8.64 -4.12 16.70
C THR A 57 -8.72 -4.25 15.20
N ILE A 58 -7.56 -4.43 14.55
CA ILE A 58 -7.50 -4.74 13.12
C ILE A 58 -7.80 -6.22 12.87
N ASN A 59 -8.48 -6.50 11.76
CA ASN A 59 -8.71 -7.86 11.25
C ASN A 59 -7.68 -8.16 10.15
N LEU A 60 -6.84 -9.18 10.34
CA LEU A 60 -5.78 -9.51 9.40
C LEU A 60 -6.17 -10.71 8.52
N HIS A 61 -5.88 -10.60 7.24
CA HIS A 61 -6.12 -11.61 6.21
C HIS A 61 -4.83 -11.92 5.47
N TYR A 62 -4.50 -13.20 5.34
CA TYR A 62 -3.38 -13.60 4.49
C TYR A 62 -3.75 -13.51 3.02
N GLY A 63 -3.00 -12.71 2.26
CA GLY A 63 -3.15 -12.51 0.82
C GLY A 63 -1.91 -11.89 0.20
N ASP A 64 -1.80 -11.98 -1.11
CA ASP A 64 -0.67 -11.44 -1.88
C ASP A 64 -1.19 -10.73 -3.13
N MET A 65 -0.58 -9.60 -3.50
CA MET A 65 -0.92 -8.86 -4.73
C MET A 65 -0.63 -9.68 -6.00
N THR A 66 0.18 -10.72 -5.89
CA THR A 66 0.48 -11.65 -6.98
C THR A 66 -0.52 -12.82 -7.09
N ASP A 67 -1.48 -12.91 -6.17
CA ASP A 67 -2.48 -13.99 -6.11
C ASP A 67 -3.92 -13.45 -6.18
N SER A 68 -4.53 -13.53 -7.36
CA SER A 68 -5.92 -13.09 -7.58
C SER A 68 -6.93 -13.82 -6.71
N SER A 69 -6.73 -15.10 -6.45
CA SER A 69 -7.68 -15.92 -5.69
C SER A 69 -7.78 -15.49 -4.25
N SER A 70 -6.65 -15.13 -3.63
CA SER A 70 -6.63 -14.60 -2.26
C SER A 70 -7.31 -13.23 -2.18
N LEU A 71 -7.07 -12.34 -3.15
CA LEU A 71 -7.69 -11.01 -3.19
C LEU A 71 -9.21 -11.10 -3.36
N ILE A 72 -9.70 -11.90 -4.30
CA ILE A 72 -11.14 -12.11 -4.51
C ILE A 72 -11.79 -12.65 -3.25
N ARG A 73 -11.22 -13.68 -2.62
CA ARG A 73 -11.74 -14.27 -1.38
C ARG A 73 -11.81 -13.25 -0.23
N ILE A 74 -10.75 -12.45 -0.05
CA ILE A 74 -10.71 -11.43 1.01
C ILE A 74 -11.76 -10.35 0.76
N ILE A 75 -11.84 -9.80 -0.46
CA ILE A 75 -12.81 -8.75 -0.79
C ILE A 75 -14.24 -9.28 -0.70
N GLN A 76 -14.48 -10.53 -1.12
CA GLN A 76 -15.78 -11.19 -0.97
C GLN A 76 -16.19 -11.33 0.49
N GLN A 77 -15.26 -11.72 1.36
CA GLN A 77 -15.51 -11.88 2.80
C GLN A 77 -15.75 -10.54 3.51
N VAL A 78 -14.93 -9.53 3.18
CA VAL A 78 -14.93 -8.23 3.86
C VAL A 78 -16.01 -7.29 3.32
N GLN A 79 -16.34 -7.37 2.03
CA GLN A 79 -17.29 -6.46 1.36
C GLN A 79 -17.01 -4.97 1.66
N PRO A 80 -15.75 -4.49 1.47
CA PRO A 80 -15.31 -3.21 1.98
C PRO A 80 -16.03 -2.03 1.31
N ASP A 81 -16.27 -0.97 2.08
CA ASP A 81 -16.74 0.32 1.54
C ASP A 81 -15.58 1.12 0.96
N GLU A 82 -14.38 0.93 1.51
CA GLU A 82 -13.16 1.61 1.08
C GLU A 82 -11.98 0.63 1.01
N ILE A 83 -11.20 0.72 -0.08
CA ILE A 83 -9.94 0.00 -0.26
C ILE A 83 -8.79 1.00 -0.39
N TYR A 84 -7.76 0.83 0.42
CA TYR A 84 -6.51 1.57 0.34
C TYR A 84 -5.40 0.62 -0.13
N ASN A 85 -5.06 0.70 -1.41
CA ASN A 85 -4.02 -0.14 -2.01
C ASN A 85 -2.65 0.52 -1.83
N LEU A 86 -1.96 0.17 -0.73
CA LEU A 86 -0.65 0.68 -0.35
C LEU A 86 0.46 -0.37 -0.52
N ALA A 87 0.09 -1.62 -0.84
CA ALA A 87 1.05 -2.69 -1.05
C ALA A 87 1.89 -2.46 -2.31
N ALA A 88 3.20 -2.59 -2.16
CA ALA A 88 4.15 -2.51 -3.26
C ALA A 88 5.50 -3.13 -2.89
N GLN A 89 6.25 -3.52 -3.91
CA GLN A 89 7.71 -3.61 -3.82
C GLN A 89 8.25 -2.18 -4.02
N SER A 90 8.40 -1.41 -2.94
CA SER A 90 8.59 0.05 -2.98
C SER A 90 10.05 0.50 -3.02
N HIS A 91 11.02 -0.43 -3.03
CA HIS A 91 12.44 -0.09 -3.03
C HIS A 91 12.95 0.04 -4.46
N VAL A 92 13.19 1.28 -4.93
CA VAL A 92 13.59 1.58 -6.32
C VAL A 92 14.81 0.77 -6.77
N LYS A 93 15.89 0.70 -5.95
CA LYS A 93 17.09 -0.07 -6.33
C LYS A 93 16.77 -1.56 -6.50
N VAL A 94 16.02 -2.15 -5.58
CA VAL A 94 15.64 -3.58 -5.63
C VAL A 94 14.81 -3.89 -6.88
N SER A 95 14.06 -2.93 -7.42
CA SER A 95 13.28 -3.15 -8.65
C SER A 95 14.15 -3.48 -9.87
N PHE A 96 15.42 -3.08 -9.87
CA PHE A 96 16.38 -3.47 -10.93
C PHE A 96 16.87 -4.90 -10.76
N ASP A 97 16.91 -5.42 -9.52
CA ASP A 97 17.34 -6.79 -9.22
C ASP A 97 16.19 -7.80 -9.43
N VAL A 98 14.95 -7.39 -9.18
CA VAL A 98 13.74 -8.24 -9.29
C VAL A 98 12.61 -7.53 -10.09
N PRO A 99 12.84 -7.19 -11.37
CA PRO A 99 11.89 -6.37 -12.14
C PRO A 99 10.56 -7.09 -12.40
N GLU A 100 10.58 -8.39 -12.64
CA GLU A 100 9.35 -9.18 -12.87
C GLU A 100 8.47 -9.20 -11.62
N TYR A 101 9.03 -9.50 -10.45
CA TYR A 101 8.27 -9.46 -9.20
C TYR A 101 7.71 -8.06 -8.93
N THR A 102 8.49 -7.01 -9.21
CA THR A 102 8.03 -5.62 -9.07
C THR A 102 6.84 -5.34 -9.99
N ALA A 103 6.89 -5.77 -11.25
CA ALA A 103 5.79 -5.63 -12.18
C ALA A 103 4.55 -6.43 -11.73
N GLU A 104 4.73 -7.68 -11.30
CA GLU A 104 3.65 -8.54 -10.82
C GLU A 104 2.95 -7.98 -9.58
N ALA A 105 3.70 -7.48 -8.61
CA ALA A 105 3.14 -6.95 -7.38
C ALA A 105 2.51 -5.55 -7.57
N ASP A 106 3.21 -4.63 -8.25
CA ASP A 106 2.87 -3.22 -8.28
C ASP A 106 1.95 -2.85 -9.45
N ALA A 107 2.19 -3.45 -10.63
CA ALA A 107 1.37 -3.20 -11.83
C ALA A 107 0.18 -4.16 -11.89
N ILE A 108 0.45 -5.46 -12.07
CA ILE A 108 -0.61 -6.46 -12.22
C ILE A 108 -1.39 -6.65 -10.92
N GLY A 109 -0.74 -6.50 -9.76
CA GLY A 109 -1.42 -6.52 -8.47
C GLY A 109 -2.49 -5.42 -8.35
N THR A 110 -2.23 -4.23 -8.86
CA THR A 110 -3.23 -3.15 -8.93
C THR A 110 -4.42 -3.57 -9.81
N LEU A 111 -4.16 -4.13 -10.99
CA LEU A 111 -5.21 -4.67 -11.87
C LEU A 111 -6.03 -5.77 -11.16
N ARG A 112 -5.37 -6.72 -10.48
CA ARG A 112 -6.05 -7.79 -9.73
C ARG A 112 -7.00 -7.26 -8.66
N MET A 113 -6.60 -6.19 -7.96
CA MET A 113 -7.44 -5.54 -6.96
C MET A 113 -8.70 -4.91 -7.59
N LEU A 114 -8.53 -4.18 -8.68
CA LEU A 114 -9.64 -3.57 -9.44
C LEU A 114 -10.59 -4.64 -10.02
N GLU A 115 -10.03 -5.69 -10.63
CA GLU A 115 -10.81 -6.81 -11.16
C GLU A 115 -11.56 -7.57 -10.07
N ALA A 116 -10.97 -7.77 -8.90
CA ALA A 116 -11.65 -8.41 -7.78
C ALA A 116 -12.90 -7.62 -7.36
N VAL A 117 -12.82 -6.29 -7.28
CA VAL A 117 -13.98 -5.43 -7.01
C VAL A 117 -15.04 -5.55 -8.11
N ARG A 118 -14.61 -5.53 -9.38
CA ARG A 118 -15.50 -5.65 -10.54
C ARG A 118 -16.19 -7.02 -10.62
N ILE A 119 -15.43 -8.11 -10.48
CA ILE A 119 -15.96 -9.49 -10.51
C ILE A 119 -17.01 -9.71 -9.42
N LEU A 120 -16.85 -9.07 -8.28
CA LEU A 120 -17.77 -9.19 -7.14
C LEU A 120 -18.96 -8.23 -7.20
N GLY A 121 -19.09 -7.41 -8.26
CA GLY A 121 -20.19 -6.47 -8.43
C GLY A 121 -20.19 -5.32 -7.41
N LEU A 122 -18.98 -4.88 -6.97
CA LEU A 122 -18.82 -3.87 -5.92
C LEU A 122 -18.47 -2.48 -6.50
N GLU A 123 -18.52 -2.27 -7.81
CA GLU A 123 -18.06 -1.07 -8.51
C GLU A 123 -18.73 0.21 -8.00
N THR A 124 -19.99 0.13 -7.65
CA THR A 124 -20.78 1.28 -7.19
C THR A 124 -20.71 1.48 -5.68
N LYS A 125 -20.29 0.44 -4.93
CA LYS A 125 -20.18 0.46 -3.47
C LYS A 125 -18.78 0.87 -3.01
N THR A 126 -17.75 0.20 -3.53
CA THR A 126 -16.39 0.28 -3.01
C THR A 126 -15.61 1.44 -3.60
N ARG A 127 -15.09 2.32 -2.75
CA ARG A 127 -14.17 3.40 -3.13
C ARG A 127 -12.73 2.90 -3.04
N ILE A 128 -11.92 3.18 -4.06
CA ILE A 128 -10.55 2.67 -4.15
C ILE A 128 -9.57 3.84 -4.19
N TYR A 129 -8.63 3.84 -3.26
CA TYR A 129 -7.44 4.69 -3.28
C TYR A 129 -6.23 3.85 -3.70
N GLN A 130 -5.60 4.23 -4.81
CA GLN A 130 -4.34 3.65 -5.29
C GLN A 130 -3.18 4.55 -4.90
N ALA A 131 -2.25 4.05 -4.08
CA ALA A 131 -1.00 4.74 -3.82
C ALA A 131 -0.13 4.71 -5.09
N SER A 132 0.05 5.88 -5.69
CA SER A 132 0.97 6.12 -6.76
C SER A 132 2.24 6.78 -6.22
N THR A 133 3.10 7.39 -7.04
CA THR A 133 4.41 7.82 -6.61
C THR A 133 4.93 9.00 -7.44
N SER A 134 5.78 9.85 -6.86
CA SER A 134 6.53 10.86 -7.59
C SER A 134 7.53 10.28 -8.62
N GLU A 135 7.88 8.97 -8.49
CA GLU A 135 8.72 8.25 -9.45
C GLU A 135 8.09 8.13 -10.85
N LEU A 136 6.78 8.42 -10.98
CA LEU A 136 6.13 8.59 -12.29
C LEU A 136 6.80 9.68 -13.12
N PHE A 137 7.18 10.79 -12.46
CA PHE A 137 7.82 11.92 -13.14
C PHE A 137 9.24 11.60 -13.58
N GLY A 138 9.99 10.81 -12.82
CA GLY A 138 11.32 10.28 -13.17
C GLY A 138 12.27 11.33 -13.71
N LYS A 139 12.53 11.36 -15.04
CA LYS A 139 13.23 12.45 -15.71
C LYS A 139 12.26 13.61 -15.89
N VAL A 140 12.23 14.50 -14.91
CA VAL A 140 11.28 15.60 -14.80
C VAL A 140 11.23 16.45 -16.09
N GLN A 141 10.02 16.66 -16.61
CA GLN A 141 9.79 17.38 -17.86
C GLN A 141 9.44 18.85 -17.65
N GLU A 142 8.95 19.21 -16.45
CA GLU A 142 8.70 20.60 -16.04
C GLU A 142 8.88 20.79 -14.53
N VAL A 143 9.19 22.01 -14.10
CA VAL A 143 9.35 22.39 -12.69
C VAL A 143 8.57 23.67 -12.43
N PRO A 144 7.69 23.70 -11.41
CA PRO A 144 7.26 22.59 -10.57
C PRO A 144 6.41 21.56 -11.32
N GLN A 145 6.37 20.32 -10.82
CA GLN A 145 5.47 19.28 -11.33
C GLN A 145 4.03 19.57 -10.91
N LYS A 146 3.09 19.16 -11.75
CA LYS A 146 1.64 19.19 -11.53
C LYS A 146 1.00 17.95 -12.13
N GLU A 147 -0.29 17.78 -11.96
CA GLU A 147 -1.02 16.57 -12.40
C GLU A 147 -0.98 16.36 -13.93
N THR A 148 -0.75 17.43 -14.69
CA THR A 148 -0.64 17.38 -16.16
C THR A 148 0.80 17.21 -16.66
N THR A 149 1.80 17.23 -15.77
CA THR A 149 3.21 17.02 -16.14
C THR A 149 3.38 15.62 -16.74
N PRO A 150 3.98 15.49 -17.92
CA PRO A 150 4.22 14.19 -18.54
C PRO A 150 5.07 13.29 -17.67
N PHE A 151 4.68 12.01 -17.58
CA PHE A 151 5.44 11.00 -16.87
C PHE A 151 6.61 10.51 -17.71
N TYR A 152 7.76 10.32 -17.06
CA TYR A 152 8.96 9.76 -17.68
C TYR A 152 9.73 8.89 -16.67
N PRO A 153 9.17 7.74 -16.24
CA PRO A 153 9.76 6.90 -15.18
C PRO A 153 11.15 6.40 -15.60
N ARG A 154 12.03 6.23 -14.61
CA ARG A 154 13.43 5.87 -14.80
C ARG A 154 13.84 4.59 -14.04
N SER A 155 12.86 3.83 -13.56
CA SER A 155 13.08 2.57 -12.85
C SER A 155 11.97 1.56 -13.18
N PRO A 156 12.21 0.24 -13.07
CA PRO A 156 11.16 -0.77 -13.17
C PRO A 156 10.01 -0.51 -12.19
N TYR A 157 10.31 -0.04 -10.98
CA TYR A 157 9.30 0.41 -10.01
C TYR A 157 8.43 1.55 -10.55
N GLY A 158 9.05 2.62 -11.08
CA GLY A 158 8.32 3.76 -11.65
C GLY A 158 7.42 3.34 -12.83
N VAL A 159 7.92 2.45 -13.71
CA VAL A 159 7.14 1.90 -14.83
C VAL A 159 5.96 1.06 -14.34
N ALA A 160 6.17 0.20 -13.36
CA ALA A 160 5.10 -0.61 -12.77
C ALA A 160 4.02 0.27 -12.12
N LYS A 161 4.42 1.30 -11.38
CA LYS A 161 3.51 2.28 -10.78
C LYS A 161 2.78 3.13 -11.83
N GLN A 162 3.42 3.42 -12.96
CA GLN A 162 2.77 4.10 -14.08
C GLN A 162 1.66 3.25 -14.69
N TYR A 163 1.87 1.96 -14.86
CA TYR A 163 0.79 1.05 -15.24
C TYR A 163 -0.36 1.11 -14.23
N GLY A 164 -0.05 0.99 -12.92
CA GLY A 164 -1.03 1.07 -11.84
C GLY A 164 -1.85 2.36 -11.88
N PHE A 165 -1.19 3.51 -12.13
CA PHE A 165 -1.84 4.80 -12.29
C PHE A 165 -2.85 4.80 -13.45
N TRP A 166 -2.42 4.36 -14.63
CA TRP A 166 -3.26 4.41 -15.82
C TRP A 166 -4.39 3.38 -15.79
N ILE A 167 -4.15 2.18 -15.26
CA ILE A 167 -5.22 1.18 -15.15
C ILE A 167 -6.29 1.61 -14.14
N THR A 168 -5.90 2.27 -13.04
CA THR A 168 -6.85 2.84 -12.07
C THR A 168 -7.72 3.92 -12.73
N LYS A 169 -7.11 4.81 -13.52
CA LYS A 169 -7.83 5.82 -14.29
C LYS A 169 -8.77 5.18 -15.32
N ASN A 170 -8.28 4.18 -16.05
CA ASN A 170 -9.07 3.46 -17.04
C ASN A 170 -10.30 2.80 -16.42
N TYR A 171 -10.16 2.13 -15.27
CA TYR A 171 -11.30 1.49 -14.59
C TYR A 171 -12.33 2.50 -14.08
N ARG A 172 -11.89 3.66 -13.62
CA ARG A 172 -12.80 4.77 -13.28
C ARG A 172 -13.61 5.21 -14.48
N GLU A 173 -12.96 5.41 -15.63
CA GLU A 173 -13.60 5.94 -16.83
C GLU A 173 -14.44 4.89 -17.56
N SER A 174 -14.02 3.62 -17.58
CA SER A 174 -14.69 2.54 -18.31
C SER A 174 -15.82 1.88 -17.53
N TYR A 175 -15.71 1.77 -16.21
CA TYR A 175 -16.65 1.04 -15.36
C TYR A 175 -17.38 1.92 -14.33
N GLY A 176 -17.13 3.22 -14.32
CA GLY A 176 -17.75 4.15 -13.37
C GLY A 176 -17.32 3.93 -11.91
N MET A 177 -16.19 3.25 -11.67
CA MET A 177 -15.70 2.99 -10.34
C MET A 177 -15.19 4.27 -9.67
N PHE A 178 -15.44 4.46 -8.37
CA PHE A 178 -14.73 5.47 -7.61
C PHE A 178 -13.30 4.96 -7.31
N ALA A 179 -12.39 5.20 -8.25
CA ALA A 179 -10.99 4.81 -8.13
C ALA A 179 -10.08 6.02 -8.39
N VAL A 180 -9.27 6.38 -7.40
CA VAL A 180 -8.40 7.56 -7.43
C VAL A 180 -6.94 7.21 -7.18
N ASN A 181 -6.03 8.01 -7.75
CA ASN A 181 -4.60 7.90 -7.52
C ASN A 181 -4.11 9.02 -6.60
N GLY A 182 -3.34 8.68 -5.57
CA GLY A 182 -2.56 9.66 -4.82
C GLY A 182 -1.11 9.64 -5.31
N ILE A 183 -0.60 10.76 -5.84
CA ILE A 183 0.80 10.88 -6.24
C ILE A 183 1.62 11.25 -5.00
N LEU A 184 2.19 10.24 -4.35
CA LEU A 184 2.95 10.39 -3.13
C LEU A 184 4.39 10.80 -3.44
N PHE A 185 4.83 11.89 -2.83
CA PHE A 185 6.23 12.27 -2.77
C PHE A 185 6.90 11.62 -1.56
N ASN A 186 8.22 11.78 -1.43
CA ASN A 186 8.97 11.24 -0.30
C ASN A 186 8.42 11.79 1.02
N HIS A 187 8.13 10.89 1.93
CA HIS A 187 7.63 11.22 3.27
C HIS A 187 8.21 10.23 4.29
N GLU A 188 8.56 10.76 5.42
CA GLU A 188 9.36 10.07 6.42
C GLU A 188 8.69 10.07 7.78
N SER A 189 8.99 9.06 8.58
CA SER A 189 8.55 8.94 9.97
C SER A 189 9.46 7.99 10.74
N GLU A 190 9.23 7.88 12.03
CA GLU A 190 9.88 6.89 12.89
C GLU A 190 9.55 5.44 12.49
N ARG A 191 8.46 5.22 11.72
CA ARG A 191 8.06 3.92 11.17
C ARG A 191 8.66 3.62 9.79
N ARG A 192 9.53 4.51 9.27
CA ARG A 192 10.22 4.28 8.00
C ARG A 192 11.06 3.02 8.05
N GLY A 193 11.08 2.24 6.96
CA GLY A 193 11.91 1.03 6.86
C GLY A 193 13.41 1.35 6.98
N GLU A 194 14.13 0.55 7.74
CA GLU A 194 15.56 0.79 8.06
C GLU A 194 16.50 0.71 6.85
N THR A 195 16.03 0.11 5.74
CA THR A 195 16.78 0.02 4.48
C THR A 195 16.76 1.31 3.67
N PHE A 196 15.86 2.25 3.99
CA PHE A 196 15.78 3.55 3.32
C PHE A 196 16.82 4.54 3.82
N VAL A 197 17.33 5.40 2.93
CA VAL A 197 18.49 6.26 3.17
C VAL A 197 18.31 7.18 4.38
N THR A 198 17.17 7.81 4.54
CA THR A 198 16.88 8.73 5.65
C THR A 198 16.89 8.01 7.00
N ARG A 199 16.28 6.82 7.07
CA ARG A 199 16.30 6.00 8.30
C ARG A 199 17.70 5.48 8.63
N LYS A 200 18.48 5.07 7.62
CA LYS A 200 19.89 4.70 7.81
C LYS A 200 20.68 5.84 8.41
N ILE A 201 20.53 7.05 7.88
CA ILE A 201 21.24 8.25 8.36
C ILE A 201 20.85 8.55 9.81
N SER A 202 19.56 8.57 10.14
CA SER A 202 19.09 8.88 11.49
C SER A 202 19.54 7.84 12.53
N LEU A 203 19.53 6.55 12.17
CA LEU A 203 20.03 5.48 13.04
C LEU A 203 21.55 5.57 13.23
N ALA A 204 22.31 5.82 12.16
CA ALA A 204 23.77 5.99 12.26
C ALA A 204 24.13 7.21 13.12
N ALA A 205 23.46 8.33 12.92
CA ALA A 205 23.67 9.53 13.73
C ALA A 205 23.39 9.29 15.23
N ALA A 206 22.30 8.56 15.54
CA ALA A 206 21.98 8.22 16.92
C ALA A 206 23.02 7.31 17.57
N ARG A 207 23.52 6.29 16.85
CA ARG A 207 24.59 5.38 17.34
C ARG A 207 25.90 6.14 17.59
N ILE A 208 26.32 6.96 16.63
CA ILE A 208 27.53 7.80 16.78
C ILE A 208 27.41 8.71 18.02
N ALA A 209 26.24 9.31 18.25
CA ALA A 209 26.00 10.14 19.43
C ALA A 209 26.06 9.35 20.76
N GLN A 210 25.80 8.03 20.70
CA GLN A 210 25.91 7.12 21.85
C GLN A 210 27.29 6.49 22.01
N GLY A 211 28.23 6.79 21.09
CA GLY A 211 29.61 6.29 21.15
C GLY A 211 29.82 4.92 20.48
N GLU A 212 28.90 4.49 19.61
CA GLU A 212 28.97 3.26 18.81
C GLU A 212 29.61 3.49 17.44
#